data_d7c219ea4d60b59a4e85edd7025eda99
#
_entry.id   d7c219ea4d60b59a4e85edd7025eda99
#
_cell.length_a   1.000
_cell.length_b   1.000
_cell.length_c   1.000
_cell.angle_alpha   90.00
_cell.angle_beta   90.00
_cell.angle_gamma   90.00
#
_symmetry.space_group_name_H-M   'P 1'
#
loop_
_entity.id
_entity.type
_entity.pdbx_description
1 polymer ?
#
loop_
_entity_poly.entity_id
_entity_poly.type
_entity_poly.pdbx_seq_one_letter_code
_entity_poly.pdbx_strand_id
1 'polypeptide(L)'
;MDTEQRYTANAPTRAEVDALGGATVIEFGANWCGICAGAQPAIAASFSEHPAVRHLKIEDGPGRPLGRSFGVKLWPTLVFLRDGVEVARVVRPADAKQIEAEGFAALG
;
A
#
# COMPACT_ATOMS: atom_id res chain seq x y z
N MET A 1 -15.69 3.56 -14.77
CA MET A 1 -14.53 3.90 -13.93
C MET A 1 -14.64 3.17 -12.62
N ASP A 2 -13.62 2.45 -12.33
CA ASP A 2 -13.59 1.65 -11.11
C ASP A 2 -12.98 2.49 -9.98
N THR A 3 -13.82 2.90 -9.02
CA THR A 3 -13.37 3.74 -7.91
C THR A 3 -12.46 2.97 -6.94
N GLU A 4 -12.49 1.64 -6.98
CA GLU A 4 -11.61 0.81 -6.15
C GLU A 4 -10.15 0.94 -6.55
N GLN A 5 -9.88 1.43 -7.77
CA GLN A 5 -8.53 1.64 -8.26
C GLN A 5 -7.93 2.94 -7.78
N ARG A 6 -8.72 3.79 -7.12
CA ARG A 6 -8.28 5.15 -6.78
C ARG A 6 -7.78 5.23 -5.35
N TYR A 7 -6.79 6.10 -5.14
CA TYR A 7 -6.31 6.42 -3.80
C TYR A 7 -7.31 7.35 -3.13
N THR A 8 -7.62 7.07 -1.87
CA THR A 8 -8.56 7.89 -1.11
C THR A 8 -7.83 8.91 -0.25
N ALA A 9 -8.41 10.12 -0.19
CA ALA A 9 -7.90 11.16 0.71
C ALA A 9 -8.33 10.91 2.16
N ASN A 10 -9.33 10.04 2.35
CA ASN A 10 -9.88 9.77 3.69
C ASN A 10 -9.06 8.66 4.36
N ALA A 11 -7.97 9.05 5.01
CA ALA A 11 -7.03 8.12 5.60
C ALA A 11 -7.30 7.90 7.09
N PRO A 12 -7.02 6.71 7.61
CA PRO A 12 -7.02 6.49 9.06
C PRO A 12 -5.84 7.24 9.70
N THR A 13 -5.90 7.42 11.01
CA THR A 13 -4.76 7.96 11.74
C THR A 13 -3.70 6.88 11.90
N ARG A 14 -2.47 7.29 12.22
CA ARG A 14 -1.41 6.30 12.50
C ARG A 14 -1.79 5.39 13.65
N ALA A 15 -2.41 5.94 14.72
CA ALA A 15 -2.84 5.13 15.85
C ALA A 15 -3.88 4.08 15.44
N GLU A 16 -4.80 4.45 14.56
CA GLU A 16 -5.79 3.51 14.04
C GLU A 16 -5.13 2.39 13.24
N VAL A 17 -4.13 2.74 12.44
CA VAL A 17 -3.38 1.74 11.66
C VAL A 17 -2.63 0.80 12.59
N ASP A 18 -1.97 1.35 13.61
CA ASP A 18 -1.21 0.54 14.58
C ASP A 18 -2.10 -0.46 15.31
N ALA A 19 -3.39 -0.18 15.41
CA ALA A 19 -4.35 -1.04 16.12
C ALA A 19 -4.98 -2.10 15.21
N LEU A 20 -4.71 -2.10 13.91
CA LEU A 20 -5.30 -3.07 12.99
C LEU A 20 -4.72 -4.46 13.22
N GLY A 21 -5.62 -5.44 13.42
CA GLY A 21 -5.20 -6.83 13.53
C GLY A 21 -5.06 -7.49 12.17
N GLY A 22 -4.24 -8.54 12.14
CA GLY A 22 -4.06 -9.33 10.93
C GLY A 22 -3.15 -8.68 9.91
N ALA A 23 -3.29 -9.10 8.66
CA ALA A 23 -2.46 -8.63 7.57
C ALA A 23 -3.09 -7.45 6.85
N THR A 24 -2.33 -6.37 6.70
CA THR A 24 -2.77 -5.16 5.99
C THR A 24 -1.64 -4.67 5.11
N VAL A 25 -1.99 -4.20 3.91
CA VAL A 25 -1.04 -3.50 3.06
C VAL A 25 -1.61 -2.11 2.80
N ILE A 26 -0.79 -1.09 3.05
CA ILE A 26 -1.16 0.27 2.68
C ILE A 26 -0.38 0.63 1.43
N GLU A 27 -1.12 0.99 0.38
CA GLU A 27 -0.53 1.47 -0.86
C GLU A 27 -0.63 2.99 -0.86
N PHE A 28 0.52 3.66 -0.77
CA PHE A 28 0.59 5.12 -0.80
C PHE A 28 0.88 5.59 -2.21
N GLY A 29 0.11 6.56 -2.67
CA GLY A 29 0.29 7.10 -4.01
C GLY A 29 -0.61 8.30 -4.24
N ALA A 30 -0.79 8.65 -5.51
CA ALA A 30 -1.67 9.75 -5.90
C ALA A 30 -2.34 9.42 -7.22
N ASN A 31 -3.57 9.89 -7.40
CA ASN A 31 -4.34 9.58 -8.60
C ASN A 31 -3.77 10.23 -9.87
N TRP A 32 -2.97 11.30 -9.72
CA TRP A 32 -2.32 11.98 -10.84
C TRP A 32 -0.91 11.45 -11.12
N CYS A 33 -0.45 10.48 -10.36
CA CYS A 33 0.92 9.96 -10.45
C CYS A 33 1.01 8.90 -11.55
N GLY A 34 1.78 9.17 -12.60
CA GLY A 34 1.92 8.24 -13.71
C GLY A 34 2.61 6.94 -13.34
N ILE A 35 3.58 6.99 -12.43
CA ILE A 35 4.27 5.78 -11.95
C ILE A 35 3.29 4.89 -11.19
N CYS A 36 2.43 5.52 -10.37
CA CYS A 36 1.39 4.78 -9.65
C CYS A 36 0.44 4.09 -10.63
N ALA A 37 -0.01 4.81 -11.65
CA ALA A 37 -0.90 4.26 -12.66
C ALA A 37 -0.26 3.07 -13.39
N GLY A 38 1.01 3.20 -13.73
CA GLY A 38 1.74 2.14 -14.43
C GLY A 38 1.93 0.89 -13.58
N ALA A 39 1.94 1.02 -12.26
CA ALA A 39 2.12 -0.10 -11.35
C ALA A 39 0.82 -0.86 -11.06
N GLN A 40 -0.34 -0.28 -11.38
CA GLN A 40 -1.63 -0.87 -11.01
C GLN A 40 -1.85 -2.30 -11.49
N PRO A 41 -1.53 -2.66 -12.74
CA PRO A 41 -1.74 -4.05 -13.17
C PRO A 41 -0.97 -5.07 -12.31
N ALA A 42 0.30 -4.76 -11.98
CA ALA A 42 1.11 -5.66 -11.16
C ALA A 42 0.56 -5.74 -9.74
N ILE A 43 0.14 -4.59 -9.18
CA ILE A 43 -0.41 -4.54 -7.83
C ILE A 43 -1.72 -5.32 -7.78
N ALA A 44 -2.61 -5.10 -8.74
CA ALA A 44 -3.89 -5.81 -8.77
C ALA A 44 -3.69 -7.33 -8.90
N ALA A 45 -2.77 -7.76 -9.76
CA ALA A 45 -2.47 -9.17 -9.94
C ALA A 45 -1.96 -9.80 -8.63
N SER A 46 -1.12 -9.08 -7.90
CA SER A 46 -0.59 -9.56 -6.63
C SER A 46 -1.69 -9.73 -5.59
N PHE A 47 -2.55 -8.72 -5.44
CA PHE A 47 -3.60 -8.79 -4.44
C PHE A 47 -4.67 -9.83 -4.76
N SER A 48 -4.88 -10.16 -6.04
CA SER A 48 -5.83 -11.20 -6.40
C SER A 48 -5.43 -12.57 -5.82
N GLU A 49 -4.15 -12.76 -5.53
CA GLU A 49 -3.64 -13.98 -4.91
C GLU A 49 -3.73 -13.96 -3.38
N HIS A 50 -4.11 -12.84 -2.79
CA HIS A 50 -4.14 -12.67 -1.33
C HIS A 50 -5.43 -11.99 -0.88
N PRO A 51 -6.61 -12.62 -1.13
CA PRO A 51 -7.90 -11.97 -0.86
C PRO A 51 -8.17 -11.71 0.63
N ALA A 52 -7.45 -12.39 1.52
CA ALA A 52 -7.64 -12.19 2.95
C ALA A 52 -6.85 -11.01 3.49
N VAL A 53 -5.95 -10.43 2.71
CA VAL A 53 -5.14 -9.29 3.13
C VAL A 53 -5.92 -8.00 2.91
N ARG A 54 -6.00 -7.15 3.96
CA ARG A 54 -6.65 -5.84 3.85
C ARG A 54 -5.79 -4.92 2.99
N HIS A 55 -6.40 -4.29 1.99
CA HIS A 55 -5.68 -3.39 1.08
C HIS A 55 -6.26 -1.99 1.22
N LEU A 56 -5.44 -1.06 1.70
CA LEU A 56 -5.83 0.35 1.83
C LEU A 56 -5.04 1.16 0.81
N LYS A 57 -5.75 1.88 -0.06
CA LYS A 57 -5.13 2.75 -1.06
C LYS A 57 -5.29 4.18 -0.59
N ILE A 58 -4.21 4.78 -0.10
CA ILE A 58 -4.25 6.07 0.59
C ILE A 58 -3.48 7.11 -0.21
N GLU A 59 -4.11 8.26 -0.41
CA GLU A 59 -3.44 9.39 -1.07
C GLU A 59 -2.35 9.93 -0.15
N ASP A 60 -1.14 10.13 -0.71
CA ASP A 60 -0.04 10.73 0.00
C ASP A 60 0.28 12.09 -0.63
N GLY A 61 1.11 12.89 0.03
CA GLY A 61 1.49 14.20 -0.46
C GLY A 61 1.53 15.23 0.66
N PRO A 62 1.73 16.51 0.31
CA PRO A 62 1.73 17.60 1.30
C PRO A 62 0.40 17.62 2.07
N GLY A 63 0.48 17.75 3.38
CA GLY A 63 -0.70 17.77 4.24
C GLY A 63 -1.32 16.41 4.49
N ARG A 64 -0.65 15.32 4.10
CA ARG A 64 -1.12 13.95 4.29
C ARG A 64 -0.22 13.26 5.31
N PRO A 65 -0.61 13.23 6.60
CA PRO A 65 0.32 12.79 7.66
C PRO A 65 0.62 11.29 7.69
N LEU A 66 -0.28 10.44 7.18
CA LEU A 66 -0.08 8.99 7.35
C LEU A 66 1.17 8.50 6.63
N GLY A 67 1.36 8.88 5.35
CA GLY A 67 2.56 8.50 4.62
C GLY A 67 3.83 9.01 5.26
N ARG A 68 3.78 10.24 5.77
CA ARG A 68 4.91 10.83 6.48
C ARG A 68 5.26 10.02 7.72
N SER A 69 4.24 9.53 8.43
CA SER A 69 4.46 8.74 9.65
C SER A 69 5.20 7.43 9.37
N PHE A 70 5.13 6.94 8.13
CA PHE A 70 5.88 5.77 7.68
C PHE A 70 7.15 6.14 6.92
N GLY A 71 7.46 7.42 6.80
CA GLY A 71 8.64 7.87 6.07
C GLY A 71 8.56 7.63 4.57
N VAL A 72 7.36 7.61 4.01
CA VAL A 72 7.17 7.40 2.58
C VAL A 72 7.69 8.61 1.81
N LYS A 73 8.51 8.36 0.78
CA LYS A 73 9.09 9.43 -0.04
C LYS A 73 8.81 9.28 -1.53
N LEU A 74 8.61 8.07 -2.00
CA LEU A 74 8.36 7.77 -3.41
C LEU A 74 7.04 7.03 -3.57
N TRP A 75 6.42 7.14 -4.73
CA TRP A 75 5.14 6.52 -5.01
C TRP A 75 5.20 5.65 -6.25
N PRO A 76 4.46 4.55 -6.28
CA PRO A 76 3.73 4.02 -5.13
C PRO A 76 4.67 3.32 -4.15
N THR A 77 4.34 3.34 -2.87
CA THR A 77 5.01 2.55 -1.84
C THR A 77 3.97 1.66 -1.19
N LEU A 78 4.27 0.36 -1.12
CA LEU A 78 3.43 -0.61 -0.46
C LEU A 78 4.06 -0.93 0.89
N VAL A 79 3.32 -0.69 1.97
CA VAL A 79 3.79 -0.98 3.33
C VAL A 79 3.00 -2.17 3.85
N PHE A 80 3.71 -3.23 4.20
CA PHE A 80 3.11 -4.51 4.62
C PHE A 80 3.14 -4.58 6.14
N LEU A 81 1.95 -4.76 6.74
CA LEU A 81 1.77 -4.73 8.19
C LEU A 81 1.20 -6.04 8.70
N ARG A 82 1.74 -6.52 9.82
CA ARG A 82 1.17 -7.65 10.58
C ARG A 82 0.82 -7.12 11.95
N ASP A 83 -0.48 -7.13 12.28
CA ASP A 83 -0.97 -6.62 13.57
C ASP A 83 -0.46 -5.19 13.83
N GLY A 84 -0.53 -4.36 12.80
CA GLY A 84 -0.14 -2.95 12.88
C GLY A 84 1.35 -2.67 12.80
N VAL A 85 2.19 -3.70 12.71
CA VAL A 85 3.65 -3.53 12.67
C VAL A 85 4.18 -3.76 11.26
N GLU A 86 4.98 -2.83 10.77
CA GLU A 86 5.57 -2.95 9.44
C GLU A 86 6.56 -4.11 9.40
N VAL A 87 6.33 -5.06 8.50
CA VAL A 87 7.21 -6.21 8.32
C VAL A 87 7.96 -6.15 6.99
N ALA A 88 7.49 -5.35 6.04
CA ALA A 88 8.16 -5.18 4.75
C ALA A 88 7.61 -3.94 4.06
N ARG A 89 8.34 -3.45 3.05
CA ARG A 89 7.79 -2.45 2.12
C ARG A 89 8.39 -2.68 0.75
N VAL A 90 7.62 -2.33 -0.27
CA VAL A 90 8.06 -2.41 -1.65
C VAL A 90 7.83 -1.04 -2.26
N VAL A 91 8.90 -0.43 -2.76
CA VAL A 91 8.86 0.91 -3.35
C VAL A 91 8.96 0.77 -4.86
N ARG A 92 7.97 1.30 -5.59
CA ARG A 92 7.95 1.31 -7.05
C ARG A 92 8.22 -0.07 -7.65
N PRO A 93 7.35 -1.06 -7.36
CA PRO A 93 7.58 -2.43 -7.80
C PRO A 93 7.68 -2.53 -9.32
N ALA A 94 8.59 -3.36 -9.79
CA ALA A 94 8.76 -3.61 -11.22
C ALA A 94 7.70 -4.58 -11.76
N ASP A 95 7.30 -5.55 -10.94
CA ASP A 95 6.33 -6.57 -11.36
C ASP A 95 5.69 -7.24 -10.14
N ALA A 96 4.72 -8.11 -10.41
CA ALA A 96 4.01 -8.83 -9.36
C ALA A 96 4.91 -9.78 -8.57
N LYS A 97 5.92 -10.33 -9.22
CA LYS A 97 6.87 -11.24 -8.61
C LYS A 97 7.65 -10.56 -7.48
N GLN A 98 8.06 -9.32 -7.70
CA GLN A 98 8.75 -8.54 -6.70
C GLN A 98 7.84 -8.28 -5.50
N ILE A 99 6.57 -7.92 -5.76
CA ILE A 99 5.61 -7.65 -4.70
C ILE A 99 5.42 -8.90 -3.84
N GLU A 100 5.33 -10.07 -4.48
CA GLU A 100 5.18 -11.32 -3.76
C GLU A 100 6.42 -11.63 -2.91
N ALA A 101 7.59 -11.57 -3.51
CA ALA A 101 8.82 -12.01 -2.85
C ALA A 101 9.26 -11.05 -1.73
N GLU A 102 9.10 -9.74 -1.93
CA GLU A 102 9.59 -8.73 -0.99
C GLU A 102 8.52 -8.24 -0.03
N GLY A 103 7.26 -8.48 -0.33
CA GLY A 103 6.15 -7.98 0.46
C GLY A 103 5.32 -9.08 1.08
N PHE A 104 4.49 -9.74 0.28
CA PHE A 104 3.55 -10.73 0.81
C PHE A 104 4.25 -11.88 1.54
N ALA A 105 5.42 -12.30 1.07
CA ALA A 105 6.15 -13.38 1.73
C ALA A 105 6.48 -13.04 3.19
N ALA A 106 6.68 -11.77 3.51
CA ALA A 106 6.98 -11.33 4.87
C ALA A 106 5.77 -11.38 5.80
N LEU A 107 4.57 -11.44 5.23
CA LEU A 107 3.36 -11.52 6.04
C LEU A 107 3.12 -12.94 6.59
N GLY A 108 3.83 -13.90 6.10
CA GLY A 108 3.70 -15.28 6.52
C GLY A 108 2.65 -16.00 5.71
#